data_360b8f287eb37d2408bfd105746229f1
#
_entry.id   360b8f287eb37d2408bfd105746229f1
#
_cell.length_a   1.000
_cell.length_b   1.000
_cell.length_c   1.000
_cell.angle_alpha   90.00
_cell.angle_beta   90.00
_cell.angle_gamma   90.00
#
_symmetry.space_group_name_H-M   'P 1'
#
loop_
_entity.id
_entity.type
_entity.pdbx_description
1 polymer ?
#
loop_
_entity_poly.entity_id
_entity_poly.type
_entity_poly.pdbx_seq_one_letter_code
_entity_poly.pdbx_strand_id
1 'polypeptide(L)'
;AAGSTADLLAALAGGGCPVAHVRPTGVAPAPGALRWTLPGWTGPLDLLLVVSPDGTEPGLALLLEQAYRRGCSVVCVTPAGTPLADATAQARGLAIPLTSTPYETTMAGDDAPARPENGENVLPTGPGTLWSLLTPLLVLGDRIGLFEAPHSALEALADRLDRLAERCGPATATYGNPAKTLAAELADSLPLIWTEGDLAAAAGRRFATVLAALAGRPALAAELPEALTAHSALLSGSFAAGADPDDFFRDRVDDPEALHARVVLLRERAPDITSAVPGARDLALHRDTPVSELEAGEGGSALEVAAELLAVTDFAAVYLALAGTP
;
A
#
# COMPACT_ATOMS: atom_id res chain seq x y z
N ALA A 1 -3.97 -1.35 5.26
CA ALA A 1 -4.10 -2.66 4.59
C ALA A 1 -5.35 -2.72 3.71
N ALA A 2 -6.57 -2.53 4.25
CA ALA A 2 -7.82 -2.70 3.49
C ALA A 2 -7.90 -1.85 2.20
N GLY A 3 -7.55 -0.56 2.27
CA GLY A 3 -7.51 0.30 1.08
C GLY A 3 -6.54 -0.20 0.01
N SER A 4 -5.34 -0.64 0.42
CA SER A 4 -4.35 -1.21 -0.50
C SER A 4 -4.82 -2.52 -1.12
N THR A 5 -5.58 -3.36 -0.38
CA THR A 5 -6.20 -4.58 -0.91
C THR A 5 -7.17 -4.24 -2.04
N ALA A 6 -8.01 -3.21 -1.86
CA ALA A 6 -8.95 -2.77 -2.89
C ALA A 6 -8.25 -2.21 -4.14
N ASP A 7 -7.19 -1.40 -3.94
CA ASP A 7 -6.39 -0.85 -5.04
C ASP A 7 -5.70 -1.97 -5.85
N LEU A 8 -5.15 -2.99 -5.17
CA LEU A 8 -4.51 -4.14 -5.83
C LEU A 8 -5.51 -5.01 -6.59
N LEU A 9 -6.69 -5.26 -6.02
CA LEU A 9 -7.74 -6.01 -6.73
C LEU A 9 -8.20 -5.28 -7.99
N ALA A 10 -8.34 -3.95 -7.93
CA ALA A 10 -8.69 -3.14 -9.08
C ALA A 10 -7.61 -3.20 -10.16
N ALA A 11 -6.33 -3.11 -9.78
CA ALA A 11 -5.20 -3.22 -10.67
C ALA A 11 -5.10 -4.61 -11.33
N LEU A 12 -5.30 -5.69 -10.57
CA LEU A 12 -5.29 -7.06 -11.08
C LEU A 12 -6.46 -7.36 -12.03
N ALA A 13 -7.64 -6.80 -11.76
CA ALA A 13 -8.80 -6.94 -12.63
C ALA A 13 -8.61 -6.23 -13.98
N GLY A 14 -7.73 -5.24 -14.05
CA GLY A 14 -7.48 -4.48 -15.26
C GLY A 14 -8.75 -3.82 -15.82
N GLY A 15 -8.76 -3.56 -17.11
CA GLY A 15 -9.93 -2.99 -17.79
C GLY A 15 -11.05 -3.99 -18.10
N GLY A 16 -10.89 -5.28 -17.78
CA GLY A 16 -11.83 -6.34 -18.15
C GLY A 16 -13.11 -6.37 -17.32
N CYS A 17 -13.05 -5.90 -16.07
CA CYS A 17 -14.20 -5.81 -15.17
C CYS A 17 -14.12 -4.51 -14.35
N PRO A 18 -15.21 -3.75 -14.26
CA PRO A 18 -15.23 -2.53 -13.46
C PRO A 18 -15.16 -2.86 -11.96
N VAL A 19 -14.07 -2.52 -11.33
CA VAL A 19 -13.89 -2.60 -9.88
C VAL A 19 -13.93 -1.18 -9.30
N ALA A 20 -14.94 -0.88 -8.49
CA ALA A 20 -15.08 0.43 -7.85
C ALA A 20 -14.69 0.36 -6.38
N HIS A 21 -13.71 1.16 -5.99
CA HIS A 21 -13.31 1.27 -4.58
C HIS A 21 -14.27 2.20 -3.83
N VAL A 22 -15.06 1.65 -2.92
CA VAL A 22 -15.95 2.41 -2.03
C VAL A 22 -15.14 2.95 -0.86
N ARG A 23 -14.86 4.25 -0.89
CA ARG A 23 -14.11 4.94 0.16
C ARG A 23 -15.05 5.44 1.26
N PRO A 24 -14.60 5.48 2.53
CA PRO A 24 -15.39 6.06 3.59
C PRO A 24 -15.60 7.56 3.36
N THR A 25 -16.81 8.01 3.65
CA THR A 25 -17.13 9.42 3.81
C THR A 25 -17.47 9.65 5.27
N GLY A 26 -17.02 10.71 5.86
CA GLY A 26 -17.36 10.96 7.25
C GLY A 26 -16.97 12.33 7.70
N VAL A 27 -17.76 12.84 8.61
CA VAL A 27 -17.39 14.02 9.37
C VAL A 27 -16.68 13.50 10.60
N ALA A 28 -15.33 13.54 10.60
CA ALA A 28 -14.62 13.37 11.85
C ALA A 28 -15.20 14.38 12.87
N PRO A 29 -15.43 14.01 14.13
CA PRO A 29 -14.32 13.91 15.04
C PRO A 29 -14.30 12.63 15.91
N ALA A 30 -15.05 11.61 15.60
CA ALA A 30 -15.06 10.42 16.44
C ALA A 30 -14.61 9.17 15.67
N PRO A 31 -13.67 8.37 16.20
CA PRO A 31 -13.45 7.00 15.76
C PRO A 31 -14.79 6.26 15.76
N GLY A 32 -15.18 5.65 14.64
CA GLY A 32 -16.50 5.02 14.49
C GLY A 32 -17.55 5.87 13.75
N ALA A 33 -17.25 7.13 13.38
CA ALA A 33 -18.14 7.95 12.55
C ALA A 33 -17.95 7.76 11.05
N LEU A 34 -17.03 6.88 10.61
CA LEU A 34 -16.83 6.56 9.21
C LEU A 34 -18.09 5.91 8.63
N ARG A 35 -18.49 6.36 7.45
CA ARG A 35 -19.65 5.84 6.72
C ARG A 35 -19.22 5.47 5.30
N TRP A 36 -19.71 4.34 4.85
CA TRP A 36 -19.61 3.90 3.46
C TRP A 36 -20.98 3.96 2.83
N THR A 37 -21.02 4.40 1.59
CA THR A 37 -22.28 4.46 0.82
C THR A 37 -22.06 3.75 -0.50
N LEU A 38 -22.91 2.79 -0.80
CA LEU A 38 -22.88 2.11 -2.10
C LEU A 38 -23.19 3.10 -3.22
N PRO A 39 -22.48 3.02 -4.36
CA PRO A 39 -22.82 3.76 -5.55
C PRO A 39 -24.29 3.54 -5.94
N GLY A 40 -24.93 4.56 -6.53
CA GLY A 40 -26.34 4.52 -6.87
C GLY A 40 -26.71 3.42 -7.88
N TRP A 41 -25.76 3.01 -8.71
CA TRP A 41 -25.94 1.96 -9.72
C TRP A 41 -25.85 0.52 -9.18
N THR A 42 -25.39 0.33 -7.94
CA THR A 42 -25.17 -1.00 -7.35
C THR A 42 -26.50 -1.75 -7.18
N GLY A 43 -26.55 -2.98 -7.61
CA GLY A 43 -27.75 -3.82 -7.63
C GLY A 43 -27.49 -5.33 -7.56
N PRO A 44 -28.48 -6.17 -7.93
CA PRO A 44 -28.43 -7.63 -7.73
C PRO A 44 -27.36 -8.37 -8.53
N LEU A 45 -26.80 -7.75 -9.58
CA LEU A 45 -25.74 -8.34 -10.41
C LEU A 45 -24.33 -8.00 -9.87
N ASP A 46 -24.26 -7.15 -8.84
CA ASP A 46 -23.00 -6.68 -8.31
C ASP A 46 -22.57 -7.50 -7.09
N LEU A 47 -21.24 -7.61 -6.92
CA LEU A 47 -20.60 -8.24 -5.78
C LEU A 47 -19.93 -7.17 -4.93
N LEU A 48 -20.33 -7.08 -3.66
CA LEU A 48 -19.65 -6.26 -2.67
C LEU A 48 -18.59 -7.10 -1.96
N LEU A 49 -17.32 -6.68 -2.09
CA LEU A 49 -16.20 -7.24 -1.35
C LEU A 49 -15.87 -6.31 -0.18
N VAL A 50 -15.87 -6.82 1.03
CA VAL A 50 -15.51 -6.07 2.23
C VAL A 50 -14.32 -6.73 2.89
N VAL A 51 -13.32 -5.94 3.30
CA VAL A 51 -12.18 -6.43 4.06
C VAL A 51 -12.00 -5.57 5.30
N SER A 52 -11.90 -6.22 6.46
CA SER A 52 -11.64 -5.55 7.74
C SER A 52 -10.74 -6.40 8.60
N PRO A 53 -9.56 -5.90 9.01
CA PRO A 53 -8.62 -6.67 9.83
C PRO A 53 -9.12 -6.88 11.27
N ASP A 54 -10.04 -6.06 11.77
CA ASP A 54 -10.57 -6.15 13.14
C ASP A 54 -12.08 -6.45 13.21
N GLY A 55 -12.83 -6.17 12.13
CA GLY A 55 -14.26 -6.46 12.04
C GLY A 55 -15.15 -5.65 13.00
N THR A 56 -14.68 -4.51 13.51
CA THR A 56 -15.38 -3.74 14.55
C THR A 56 -16.03 -2.46 14.04
N GLU A 57 -15.80 -2.05 12.79
CA GLU A 57 -16.25 -0.78 12.22
C GLU A 57 -17.77 -0.76 11.96
N PRO A 58 -18.56 0.03 12.72
CA PRO A 58 -20.02 0.02 12.60
C PRO A 58 -20.52 0.48 11.22
N GLY A 59 -19.78 1.38 10.57
CA GLY A 59 -20.13 1.86 9.23
C GLY A 59 -20.10 0.77 8.16
N LEU A 60 -19.28 -0.27 8.31
CA LEU A 60 -19.24 -1.41 7.41
C LEU A 60 -20.47 -2.30 7.59
N ALA A 61 -20.95 -2.51 8.82
CA ALA A 61 -22.19 -3.23 9.06
C ALA A 61 -23.40 -2.56 8.38
N LEU A 62 -23.45 -1.22 8.42
CA LEU A 62 -24.48 -0.45 7.70
C LEU A 62 -24.33 -0.57 6.18
N LEU A 63 -23.12 -0.67 5.67
CA LEU A 63 -22.87 -0.91 4.24
C LEU A 63 -23.40 -2.28 3.81
N LEU A 64 -23.19 -3.33 4.63
CA LEU A 64 -23.73 -4.66 4.37
C LEU A 64 -25.26 -4.66 4.35
N GLU A 65 -25.90 -3.92 5.24
CA GLU A 65 -27.35 -3.77 5.24
C GLU A 65 -27.85 -3.08 3.94
N GLN A 66 -27.15 -2.04 3.46
CA GLN A 66 -27.45 -1.42 2.18
C GLN A 66 -27.32 -2.40 1.02
N ALA A 67 -26.26 -3.21 1.00
CA ALA A 67 -26.03 -4.23 -0.02
C ALA A 67 -27.17 -5.26 -0.04
N TYR A 68 -27.54 -5.77 1.13
CA TYR A 68 -28.65 -6.71 1.28
C TYR A 68 -29.97 -6.14 0.74
N ARG A 69 -30.31 -4.90 1.10
CA ARG A 69 -31.53 -4.21 0.63
C ARG A 69 -31.55 -4.02 -0.90
N ARG A 70 -30.39 -3.91 -1.54
CA ARG A 70 -30.25 -3.78 -2.99
C ARG A 70 -30.12 -5.11 -3.72
N GLY A 71 -30.06 -6.22 -2.98
CA GLY A 71 -29.90 -7.56 -3.51
C GLY A 71 -28.49 -7.89 -3.99
N CYS A 72 -27.47 -7.11 -3.62
CA CYS A 72 -26.08 -7.39 -3.98
C CYS A 72 -25.60 -8.66 -3.27
N SER A 73 -24.77 -9.42 -3.97
CA SER A 73 -23.97 -10.48 -3.31
C SER A 73 -22.91 -9.87 -2.42
N VAL A 74 -22.62 -10.49 -1.27
CA VAL A 74 -21.65 -9.96 -0.30
C VAL A 74 -20.63 -11.01 0.05
N VAL A 75 -19.34 -10.64 0.01
CA VAL A 75 -18.23 -11.42 0.58
C VAL A 75 -17.44 -10.51 1.52
N CYS A 76 -17.18 -11.00 2.72
CA CYS A 76 -16.44 -10.26 3.72
C CYS A 76 -15.27 -11.09 4.25
N VAL A 77 -14.05 -10.51 4.24
CA VAL A 77 -12.87 -11.09 4.88
C VAL A 77 -12.65 -10.34 6.19
N THR A 78 -12.82 -11.03 7.31
CA THR A 78 -12.77 -10.45 8.66
C THR A 78 -12.50 -11.54 9.69
N PRO A 79 -11.97 -11.23 10.89
CA PRO A 79 -11.81 -12.24 11.93
C PRO A 79 -13.15 -12.89 12.32
N ALA A 80 -13.12 -14.17 12.66
CA ALA A 80 -14.30 -14.89 13.11
C ALA A 80 -14.84 -14.32 14.42
N GLY A 81 -16.16 -14.37 14.61
CA GLY A 81 -16.81 -13.93 15.85
C GLY A 81 -16.85 -12.40 16.04
N THR A 82 -16.58 -11.65 14.99
CA THR A 82 -16.67 -10.17 15.03
C THR A 82 -18.07 -9.69 14.65
N PRO A 83 -18.46 -8.46 15.08
CA PRO A 83 -19.74 -7.86 14.68
C PRO A 83 -19.94 -7.83 13.16
N LEU A 84 -18.86 -7.63 12.40
CA LEU A 84 -18.91 -7.59 10.94
C LEU A 84 -19.16 -8.99 10.33
N ALA A 85 -18.59 -10.05 10.93
CA ALA A 85 -18.88 -11.43 10.53
C ALA A 85 -20.35 -11.76 10.73
N ASP A 86 -20.92 -11.36 11.88
CA ASP A 86 -22.33 -11.56 12.21
C ASP A 86 -23.25 -10.76 11.25
N ALA A 87 -22.92 -9.50 10.99
CA ALA A 87 -23.65 -8.67 10.02
C ALA A 87 -23.61 -9.26 8.61
N THR A 88 -22.48 -9.86 8.22
CA THR A 88 -22.34 -10.58 6.93
C THR A 88 -23.27 -11.77 6.85
N ALA A 89 -23.34 -12.57 7.91
CA ALA A 89 -24.25 -13.71 7.98
C ALA A 89 -25.74 -13.26 7.92
N GLN A 90 -26.10 -12.18 8.62
CA GLN A 90 -27.44 -11.58 8.56
C GLN A 90 -27.78 -11.08 7.15
N ALA A 91 -26.81 -10.52 6.43
CA ALA A 91 -26.94 -10.12 5.02
C ALA A 91 -26.94 -11.31 4.05
N ARG A 92 -26.90 -12.55 4.53
CA ARG A 92 -26.76 -13.80 3.74
C ARG A 92 -25.51 -13.80 2.84
N GLY A 93 -24.46 -13.07 3.26
CA GLY A 93 -23.17 -13.01 2.58
C GLY A 93 -22.25 -14.14 3.02
N LEU A 94 -21.13 -14.27 2.33
CA LEU A 94 -20.05 -15.20 2.67
C LEU A 94 -19.04 -14.49 3.57
N ALA A 95 -18.93 -14.89 4.82
CA ALA A 95 -17.84 -14.47 5.70
C ALA A 95 -16.66 -15.43 5.57
N ILE A 96 -15.51 -14.93 5.19
CA ILE A 96 -14.24 -15.67 5.11
C ILE A 96 -13.43 -15.28 6.36
N PRO A 97 -13.12 -16.22 7.26
CA PRO A 97 -12.38 -15.90 8.46
C PRO A 97 -10.95 -15.51 8.14
N LEU A 98 -10.51 -14.34 8.64
CA LEU A 98 -9.13 -13.94 8.60
C LEU A 98 -8.33 -14.82 9.56
N THR A 99 -7.31 -15.49 9.03
CA THR A 99 -6.40 -16.28 9.86
C THR A 99 -5.34 -15.37 10.45
N SER A 100 -5.19 -15.38 11.78
CA SER A 100 -4.12 -14.64 12.46
C SER A 100 -2.75 -15.10 11.97
N THR A 101 -1.86 -14.17 11.71
CA THR A 101 -0.47 -14.53 11.41
C THR A 101 0.23 -15.02 12.66
N PRO A 102 1.25 -15.91 12.56
CA PRO A 102 2.02 -16.34 13.72
C PRO A 102 2.61 -15.17 14.52
N TYR A 103 2.94 -14.06 13.86
CA TYR A 103 3.44 -12.84 14.49
C TYR A 103 2.38 -12.17 15.39
N GLU A 104 1.14 -12.06 14.93
CA GLU A 104 0.04 -11.48 15.72
C GLU A 104 -0.26 -12.36 16.95
N THR A 105 -0.16 -13.68 16.80
CA THR A 105 -0.33 -14.61 17.91
C THR A 105 0.78 -14.48 18.94
N THR A 106 2.02 -14.25 18.51
CA THR A 106 3.18 -14.09 19.39
C THR A 106 3.12 -12.77 20.16
N MET A 107 2.62 -11.69 19.51
CA MET A 107 2.45 -10.37 20.16
C MET A 107 1.23 -10.29 21.07
N ALA A 108 0.32 -11.25 21.01
CA ALA A 108 -0.85 -11.35 21.90
C ALA A 108 -0.55 -12.09 23.22
N GLY A 109 0.72 -12.50 23.45
CA GLY A 109 1.16 -13.10 24.72
C GLY A 109 1.14 -12.12 25.89
N ASP A 110 1.31 -12.61 27.13
CA ASP A 110 1.24 -11.86 28.40
C ASP A 110 2.23 -10.68 28.51
N ASP A 111 3.23 -10.61 27.62
CA ASP A 111 4.22 -9.53 27.54
C ASP A 111 3.90 -8.47 26.46
N ALA A 112 2.71 -8.53 25.84
CA ALA A 112 2.30 -7.49 24.89
C ALA A 112 2.26 -6.14 25.63
N PRO A 113 2.85 -5.06 25.06
CA PRO A 113 2.76 -3.74 25.68
C PRO A 113 1.27 -3.40 25.83
N ALA A 114 0.90 -2.92 27.03
CA ALA A 114 -0.46 -2.57 27.37
C ALA A 114 -1.04 -1.69 26.26
N ARG A 115 -2.21 -2.07 25.74
CA ARG A 115 -2.93 -1.25 24.75
C ARG A 115 -3.00 0.18 25.28
N PRO A 116 -2.66 1.20 24.48
CA PRO A 116 -2.79 2.57 24.93
C PRO A 116 -4.27 2.82 25.33
N GLU A 117 -4.48 3.31 26.53
CA GLU A 117 -5.80 3.55 27.12
C GLU A 117 -6.66 4.55 26.33
N ASN A 118 -6.08 5.21 25.35
CA ASN A 118 -6.72 6.29 24.58
C ASN A 118 -7.52 5.82 23.36
N GLY A 119 -7.81 4.53 23.21
CA GLY A 119 -8.73 4.04 22.17
C GLY A 119 -8.23 4.21 20.72
N GLU A 120 -7.02 4.67 20.50
CA GLU A 120 -6.39 4.68 19.20
C GLU A 120 -5.96 3.25 18.84
N ASN A 121 -6.88 2.52 18.23
CA ASN A 121 -6.58 1.26 17.54
C ASN A 121 -5.72 1.55 16.33
N VAL A 122 -4.45 1.88 16.53
CA VAL A 122 -3.45 1.81 15.48
C VAL A 122 -3.21 0.33 15.23
N LEU A 123 -4.04 -0.25 14.39
CA LEU A 123 -3.81 -1.59 13.88
C LEU A 123 -2.47 -1.56 13.14
N PRO A 124 -1.53 -2.43 13.48
CA PRO A 124 -0.29 -2.49 12.75
C PRO A 124 -0.62 -2.73 11.28
N THR A 125 -0.30 -1.76 10.43
CA THR A 125 -0.39 -1.87 8.98
C THR A 125 0.72 -2.79 8.46
N GLY A 126 1.03 -3.82 9.24
CA GLY A 126 2.09 -4.75 8.94
C GLY A 126 1.93 -5.40 7.56
N PRO A 127 3.03 -5.72 6.89
CA PRO A 127 3.03 -6.36 5.57
C PRO A 127 2.17 -7.63 5.52
N GLY A 128 2.21 -8.45 6.56
CA GLY A 128 1.43 -9.69 6.65
C GLY A 128 -0.08 -9.50 6.61
N THR A 129 -0.59 -8.41 7.18
CA THR A 129 -2.04 -8.12 7.18
C THR A 129 -2.58 -7.90 5.76
N LEU A 130 -1.79 -7.27 4.86
CA LEU A 130 -2.19 -7.10 3.47
C LEU A 130 -2.42 -8.44 2.80
N TRP A 131 -1.45 -9.35 2.89
CA TRP A 131 -1.51 -10.66 2.24
C TRP A 131 -2.59 -11.55 2.84
N SER A 132 -2.80 -11.49 4.15
CA SER A 132 -3.89 -12.22 4.82
C SER A 132 -5.28 -11.78 4.32
N LEU A 133 -5.46 -10.49 4.04
CA LEU A 133 -6.72 -9.96 3.49
C LEU A 133 -6.85 -10.25 1.98
N LEU A 134 -5.75 -10.16 1.23
CA LEU A 134 -5.74 -10.26 -0.22
C LEU A 134 -5.87 -11.72 -0.70
N THR A 135 -5.15 -12.67 -0.08
CA THR A 135 -5.08 -14.07 -0.56
C THR A 135 -6.46 -14.73 -0.75
N PRO A 136 -7.42 -14.65 0.20
CA PRO A 136 -8.73 -15.25 -0.02
C PRO A 136 -9.49 -14.58 -1.16
N LEU A 137 -9.25 -13.30 -1.42
CA LEU A 137 -9.86 -12.58 -2.52
C LEU A 137 -9.20 -12.89 -3.87
N LEU A 138 -7.92 -13.26 -3.90
CA LEU A 138 -7.26 -13.77 -5.10
C LEU A 138 -7.91 -15.10 -5.53
N VAL A 139 -8.12 -16.03 -4.58
CA VAL A 139 -8.81 -17.30 -4.84
C VAL A 139 -10.24 -17.06 -5.33
N LEU A 140 -10.95 -16.12 -4.72
CA LEU A 140 -12.32 -15.79 -5.15
C LEU A 140 -12.32 -15.18 -6.55
N GLY A 141 -11.43 -14.20 -6.80
CA GLY A 141 -11.31 -13.50 -8.09
C GLY A 141 -11.07 -14.45 -9.25
N ASP A 142 -10.18 -15.43 -9.08
CA ASP A 142 -9.93 -16.48 -10.05
C ASP A 142 -11.20 -17.32 -10.31
N ARG A 143 -11.88 -17.75 -9.25
CA ARG A 143 -13.08 -18.58 -9.37
C ARG A 143 -14.26 -17.89 -10.04
N ILE A 144 -14.39 -16.59 -9.91
CA ILE A 144 -15.45 -15.81 -10.56
C ILE A 144 -15.00 -15.23 -11.92
N GLY A 145 -13.78 -15.50 -12.34
CA GLY A 145 -13.23 -15.03 -13.64
C GLY A 145 -12.92 -13.54 -13.67
N LEU A 146 -12.62 -12.93 -12.52
CA LEU A 146 -12.25 -11.52 -12.45
C LEU A 146 -10.83 -11.29 -12.99
N PHE A 147 -9.91 -12.20 -12.70
CA PHE A 147 -8.52 -12.27 -13.17
C PHE A 147 -8.00 -13.70 -13.01
N GLU A 148 -6.84 -13.97 -13.60
CA GLU A 148 -6.20 -15.29 -13.51
C GLU A 148 -5.29 -15.35 -12.28
N ALA A 149 -5.64 -16.20 -11.33
CA ALA A 149 -4.84 -16.51 -10.14
C ALA A 149 -5.00 -18.00 -9.76
N PRO A 150 -4.67 -18.94 -10.67
CA PRO A 150 -4.77 -20.36 -10.39
C PRO A 150 -3.84 -20.73 -9.21
N HIS A 151 -4.10 -21.89 -8.60
CA HIS A 151 -3.35 -22.36 -7.43
C HIS A 151 -1.82 -22.32 -7.63
N SER A 152 -1.35 -22.69 -8.81
CA SER A 152 0.08 -22.63 -9.18
C SER A 152 0.64 -21.19 -9.17
N ALA A 153 -0.18 -20.18 -9.53
CA ALA A 153 0.24 -18.78 -9.45
C ALA A 153 0.31 -18.28 -8.00
N LEU A 154 -0.56 -18.80 -7.12
CA LEU A 154 -0.51 -18.50 -5.69
C LEU A 154 0.68 -19.18 -5.01
N GLU A 155 1.05 -20.40 -5.42
CA GLU A 155 2.28 -21.07 -4.97
C GLU A 155 3.51 -20.28 -5.43
N ALA A 156 3.58 -19.88 -6.71
CA ALA A 156 4.67 -19.06 -7.22
C ALA A 156 4.78 -17.70 -6.49
N LEU A 157 3.64 -17.09 -6.16
CA LEU A 157 3.58 -15.88 -5.33
C LEU A 157 4.18 -16.11 -3.94
N ALA A 158 3.81 -17.21 -3.26
CA ALA A 158 4.34 -17.56 -1.95
C ALA A 158 5.86 -17.77 -2.00
N ASP A 159 6.34 -18.58 -2.96
CA ASP A 159 7.78 -18.80 -3.19
C ASP A 159 8.53 -17.48 -3.50
N ARG A 160 7.88 -16.55 -4.21
CA ARG A 160 8.46 -15.23 -4.50
C ARG A 160 8.57 -14.39 -3.23
N LEU A 161 7.54 -14.37 -2.40
CA LEU A 161 7.55 -13.67 -1.13
C LEU A 161 8.61 -14.21 -0.16
N ASP A 162 8.81 -15.54 -0.11
CA ASP A 162 9.86 -16.15 0.71
C ASP A 162 11.25 -15.73 0.25
N ARG A 163 11.53 -15.76 -1.05
CA ARG A 163 12.80 -15.28 -1.62
C ARG A 163 13.03 -13.79 -1.35
N LEU A 164 11.97 -12.97 -1.39
CA LEU A 164 12.06 -11.54 -1.08
C LEU A 164 12.29 -11.32 0.42
N ALA A 165 11.67 -12.11 1.29
CA ALA A 165 11.90 -12.05 2.72
C ALA A 165 13.35 -12.39 3.09
N GLU A 166 13.95 -13.38 2.42
CA GLU A 166 15.38 -13.70 2.59
C GLU A 166 16.27 -12.56 2.07
N ARG A 167 16.00 -12.05 0.85
CA ARG A 167 16.80 -10.99 0.20
C ARG A 167 16.71 -9.66 0.94
N CYS A 168 15.52 -9.29 1.43
CA CYS A 168 15.27 -8.06 2.16
C CYS A 168 15.41 -8.22 3.68
N GLY A 169 15.69 -9.41 4.16
CA GLY A 169 15.79 -9.72 5.59
C GLY A 169 16.97 -9.03 6.31
N PRO A 170 16.90 -8.96 7.65
CA PRO A 170 17.90 -8.22 8.45
C PRO A 170 19.31 -8.81 8.34
N ALA A 171 19.46 -10.10 8.08
CA ALA A 171 20.76 -10.76 7.96
C ALA A 171 21.50 -10.39 6.65
N THR A 172 20.80 -9.95 5.62
CA THR A 172 21.41 -9.57 4.33
C THR A 172 22.08 -8.20 4.47
N ALA A 173 23.34 -8.12 4.06
CA ALA A 173 24.12 -6.87 4.10
C ALA A 173 23.50 -5.80 3.19
N THR A 174 23.66 -4.52 3.55
CA THR A 174 23.01 -3.38 2.87
C THR A 174 23.23 -3.38 1.35
N TYR A 175 24.45 -3.65 0.89
CA TYR A 175 24.78 -3.66 -0.56
C TYR A 175 24.06 -4.74 -1.36
N GLY A 176 23.58 -5.81 -0.71
CA GLY A 176 22.80 -6.88 -1.33
C GLY A 176 21.30 -6.81 -1.02
N ASN A 177 20.88 -5.84 -0.23
CA ASN A 177 19.50 -5.71 0.27
C ASN A 177 18.84 -4.46 -0.32
N PRO A 178 17.96 -4.60 -1.32
CA PRO A 178 17.35 -3.46 -2.00
C PRO A 178 16.50 -2.59 -1.05
N ALA A 179 15.87 -3.19 -0.05
CA ALA A 179 15.05 -2.45 0.90
C ALA A 179 15.90 -1.61 1.87
N LYS A 180 17.05 -2.13 2.32
CA LYS A 180 17.99 -1.33 3.15
C LYS A 180 18.63 -0.21 2.34
N THR A 181 18.97 -0.48 1.07
CA THR A 181 19.50 0.54 0.17
C THR A 181 18.47 1.67 -0.02
N LEU A 182 17.23 1.31 -0.37
CA LEU A 182 16.16 2.29 -0.52
C LEU A 182 15.91 3.08 0.79
N ALA A 183 15.87 2.40 1.94
CA ALA A 183 15.71 3.06 3.23
C ALA A 183 16.83 4.08 3.51
N ALA A 184 18.09 3.69 3.25
CA ALA A 184 19.24 4.60 3.43
C ALA A 184 19.15 5.82 2.49
N GLU A 185 18.73 5.61 1.25
CA GLU A 185 18.55 6.68 0.27
C GLU A 185 17.41 7.64 0.65
N LEU A 186 16.42 7.17 1.41
CA LEU A 186 15.24 7.95 1.82
C LEU A 186 15.40 8.60 3.21
N ALA A 187 16.49 8.31 3.94
CA ALA A 187 16.65 8.74 5.34
C ALA A 187 16.44 10.25 5.53
N ASP A 188 17.01 11.07 4.63
CA ASP A 188 17.02 12.53 4.73
C ASP A 188 16.31 13.20 3.54
N SER A 189 15.31 12.50 2.95
CA SER A 189 14.63 13.01 1.77
C SER A 189 13.11 13.02 1.92
N LEU A 190 12.47 13.85 1.07
CA LEU A 190 11.05 13.82 0.77
C LEU A 190 10.81 12.90 -0.43
N PRO A 191 10.26 11.69 -0.24
CA PRO A 191 10.01 10.78 -1.35
C PRO A 191 8.87 11.28 -2.26
N LEU A 192 9.19 11.46 -3.54
CA LEU A 192 8.24 11.67 -4.62
C LEU A 192 8.11 10.34 -5.38
N ILE A 193 7.08 9.57 -5.08
CA ILE A 193 6.87 8.24 -5.61
C ILE A 193 6.16 8.36 -6.96
N TRP A 194 6.90 8.12 -8.05
CA TRP A 194 6.38 8.14 -9.41
C TRP A 194 6.17 6.71 -9.90
N THR A 195 5.00 6.43 -10.42
CA THR A 195 4.62 5.06 -10.75
C THR A 195 4.21 4.93 -12.21
N GLU A 196 4.58 3.83 -12.86
CA GLU A 196 4.14 3.49 -14.20
C GLU A 196 3.51 2.09 -14.19
N GLY A 197 2.19 2.04 -14.44
CA GLY A 197 1.35 0.85 -14.40
C GLY A 197 0.47 0.78 -13.15
N ASP A 198 -0.65 0.05 -13.26
CA ASP A 198 -1.71 0.03 -12.23
C ASP A 198 -1.25 -0.64 -10.92
N LEU A 199 -0.47 -1.72 -11.01
CA LEU A 199 0.10 -2.40 -9.84
C LEU A 199 1.17 -1.53 -9.17
N ALA A 200 2.02 -0.86 -9.96
CA ALA A 200 3.00 0.08 -9.44
C ALA A 200 2.30 1.26 -8.74
N ALA A 201 1.18 1.75 -9.31
CA ALA A 201 0.37 2.80 -8.69
C ALA A 201 -0.22 2.36 -7.34
N ALA A 202 -0.75 1.14 -7.26
CA ALA A 202 -1.24 0.57 -6.00
C ALA A 202 -0.12 0.40 -4.96
N ALA A 203 1.06 -0.09 -5.39
CA ALA A 203 2.24 -0.21 -4.54
C ALA A 203 2.75 1.15 -4.06
N GLY A 204 2.82 2.15 -4.94
CA GLY A 204 3.25 3.51 -4.61
C GLY A 204 2.35 4.20 -3.59
N ARG A 205 1.01 4.11 -3.76
CA ARG A 205 0.04 4.62 -2.78
C ARG A 205 0.17 3.92 -1.42
N ARG A 206 0.39 2.59 -1.44
CA ARG A 206 0.65 1.84 -0.21
C ARG A 206 1.95 2.30 0.44
N PHE A 207 3.02 2.42 -0.31
CA PHE A 207 4.33 2.85 0.21
C PHE A 207 4.24 4.20 0.90
N ALA A 208 3.59 5.20 0.28
CA ALA A 208 3.35 6.50 0.91
C ALA A 208 2.58 6.36 2.23
N THR A 209 1.55 5.49 2.27
CA THR A 209 0.75 5.25 3.47
C THR A 209 1.57 4.58 4.58
N VAL A 210 2.40 3.59 4.23
CA VAL A 210 3.21 2.84 5.19
C VAL A 210 4.36 3.69 5.73
N LEU A 211 4.99 4.53 4.89
CA LEU A 211 5.99 5.52 5.33
C LEU A 211 5.41 6.48 6.36
N ALA A 212 4.21 7.01 6.12
CA ALA A 212 3.55 7.90 7.07
C ALA A 212 3.17 7.17 8.37
N ALA A 213 2.64 5.94 8.28
CA ALA A 213 2.12 5.21 9.44
C ALA A 213 3.21 4.59 10.32
N LEU A 214 4.30 4.08 9.74
CA LEU A 214 5.37 3.38 10.48
C LEU A 214 6.56 4.28 10.78
N ALA A 215 6.99 5.08 9.79
CA ALA A 215 8.20 5.89 9.90
C ALA A 215 7.92 7.37 10.23
N GLY A 216 6.65 7.79 10.29
CA GLY A 216 6.29 9.20 10.50
C GLY A 216 6.78 10.12 9.37
N ARG A 217 7.05 9.56 8.17
CA ARG A 217 7.64 10.28 7.04
C ARG A 217 6.58 10.62 6.00
N PRO A 218 6.46 11.91 5.59
CA PRO A 218 5.60 12.28 4.48
C PRO A 218 6.17 11.74 3.16
N ALA A 219 5.30 11.32 2.25
CA ALA A 219 5.65 10.95 0.88
C ALA A 219 4.48 11.29 -0.05
N LEU A 220 4.77 11.63 -1.30
CA LEU A 220 3.77 11.96 -2.31
C LEU A 220 3.83 10.92 -3.42
N ALA A 221 2.70 10.27 -3.71
CA ALA A 221 2.58 9.31 -4.81
C ALA A 221 1.77 9.93 -5.96
N ALA A 222 2.27 9.77 -7.19
CA ALA A 222 1.59 10.18 -8.41
C ALA A 222 1.96 9.25 -9.57
N GLU A 223 1.03 9.08 -10.49
CA GLU A 223 1.19 8.22 -11.66
C GLU A 223 1.85 9.01 -12.82
N LEU A 224 2.65 8.32 -13.62
CA LEU A 224 3.19 8.88 -14.86
C LEU A 224 2.12 8.75 -15.97
N PRO A 225 2.02 9.78 -16.85
CA PRO A 225 2.88 10.96 -16.96
C PRO A 225 2.45 12.16 -16.09
N GLU A 226 1.31 12.11 -15.40
CA GLU A 226 0.74 13.23 -14.62
C GLU A 226 1.71 13.72 -13.52
N ALA A 227 2.49 12.83 -12.95
CA ALA A 227 3.51 13.14 -11.95
C ALA A 227 4.51 14.21 -12.43
N LEU A 228 4.86 14.21 -13.72
CA LEU A 228 5.80 15.17 -14.31
C LEU A 228 5.31 16.62 -14.19
N THR A 229 4.00 16.80 -14.25
CA THR A 229 3.39 18.13 -14.09
C THR A 229 3.10 18.42 -12.62
N ALA A 230 2.50 17.47 -11.91
CA ALA A 230 2.04 17.65 -10.54
C ALA A 230 3.19 17.92 -9.55
N HIS A 231 4.33 17.27 -9.76
CA HIS A 231 5.49 17.36 -8.84
C HIS A 231 6.60 18.29 -9.34
N SER A 232 6.51 18.86 -10.54
CA SER A 232 7.59 19.68 -11.12
C SER A 232 8.01 20.88 -10.26
N ALA A 233 7.03 21.51 -9.59
CA ALA A 233 7.31 22.64 -8.69
C ALA A 233 8.07 22.22 -7.43
N LEU A 234 7.89 20.99 -6.96
CA LEU A 234 8.62 20.45 -5.80
C LEU A 234 10.11 20.24 -6.11
N LEU A 235 10.43 19.93 -7.37
CA LEU A 235 11.82 19.75 -7.84
C LEU A 235 12.59 21.07 -8.01
N SER A 236 11.91 22.21 -7.99
CA SER A 236 12.51 23.54 -8.17
C SER A 236 12.25 24.52 -7.04
N GLY A 237 11.51 24.08 -6.01
CA GLY A 237 11.16 24.90 -4.84
C GLY A 237 12.04 24.61 -3.63
N SER A 238 11.46 24.76 -2.44
CA SER A 238 12.13 24.58 -1.14
C SER A 238 12.68 23.16 -0.91
N PHE A 239 12.26 22.18 -1.71
CA PHE A 239 12.73 20.80 -1.63
C PHE A 239 13.74 20.45 -2.73
N ALA A 240 14.17 21.44 -3.54
CA ALA A 240 15.18 21.21 -4.58
C ALA A 240 16.50 20.73 -3.99
N ALA A 241 17.18 19.81 -4.67
CA ALA A 241 18.45 19.24 -4.21
C ALA A 241 19.64 20.20 -4.31
N GLY A 242 19.50 21.35 -4.97
CA GLY A 242 20.56 22.34 -5.14
C GLY A 242 20.75 23.20 -3.90
N ALA A 243 22.01 23.45 -3.55
CA ALA A 243 22.34 24.46 -2.55
C ALA A 243 21.86 25.84 -3.06
N ASP A 244 21.13 26.59 -2.23
CA ASP A 244 20.80 27.97 -2.48
C ASP A 244 22.11 28.77 -2.69
N PRO A 245 22.33 29.44 -3.83
CA PRO A 245 23.54 30.24 -4.04
C PRO A 245 23.75 31.31 -2.96
N ASP A 246 22.68 31.77 -2.30
CA ASP A 246 22.72 32.72 -1.20
C ASP A 246 23.06 32.09 0.16
N ASP A 247 23.16 30.74 0.23
CA ASP A 247 23.45 29.99 1.48
C ASP A 247 24.94 30.03 1.89
N PHE A 248 25.79 30.69 1.12
CA PHE A 248 27.23 30.78 1.44
C PHE A 248 27.54 31.55 2.74
N PHE A 249 26.58 32.33 3.24
CA PHE A 249 26.72 33.13 4.46
C PHE A 249 25.85 32.63 5.63
N ARG A 250 25.12 31.52 5.50
CA ARG A 250 24.36 30.93 6.60
C ARG A 250 25.26 30.09 7.50
N ASP A 251 25.14 30.34 8.79
CA ASP A 251 25.81 29.55 9.82
C ASP A 251 25.04 28.23 9.97
N ARG A 252 25.62 27.15 9.45
CA ARG A 252 24.98 25.82 9.36
C ARG A 252 24.89 25.04 10.68
N VAL A 253 25.26 25.66 11.80
CA VAL A 253 25.39 24.96 13.07
C VAL A 253 24.05 24.75 13.78
N ASP A 254 23.01 25.53 13.45
CA ASP A 254 21.73 25.53 14.14
C ASP A 254 20.47 25.32 13.26
N ASP A 255 20.61 25.17 11.93
CA ASP A 255 19.45 24.92 11.07
C ASP A 255 19.15 23.41 10.98
N PRO A 256 17.88 22.98 11.19
CA PRO A 256 17.49 21.60 10.97
C PRO A 256 17.75 21.22 9.51
N GLU A 257 18.32 20.02 9.27
CA GLU A 257 18.57 19.52 7.91
C GLU A 257 17.30 19.59 7.08
N ALA A 258 17.33 20.38 6.01
CA ALA A 258 16.19 20.53 5.11
C ALA A 258 16.00 19.22 4.34
N LEU A 259 14.76 18.71 4.32
CA LEU A 259 14.41 17.54 3.49
C LEU A 259 14.51 17.93 2.02
N HIS A 260 15.30 17.20 1.25
CA HIS A 260 15.38 17.35 -0.20
C HIS A 260 14.51 16.33 -0.94
N ALA A 261 13.93 16.73 -2.06
CA ALA A 261 13.15 15.81 -2.88
C ALA A 261 14.02 14.69 -3.44
N ARG A 262 13.50 13.47 -3.41
CA ARG A 262 14.06 12.31 -4.10
C ARG A 262 12.95 11.62 -4.87
N VAL A 263 13.15 11.34 -6.14
CA VAL A 263 12.21 10.57 -6.94
C VAL A 263 12.41 9.09 -6.65
N VAL A 264 11.32 8.40 -6.31
CA VAL A 264 11.26 6.94 -6.25
C VAL A 264 10.42 6.44 -7.41
N LEU A 265 11.05 5.87 -8.40
CA LEU A 265 10.40 5.40 -9.62
C LEU A 265 10.04 3.93 -9.47
N LEU A 266 8.75 3.62 -9.43
CA LEU A 266 8.23 2.26 -9.38
C LEU A 266 7.62 1.89 -10.73
N ARG A 267 7.99 0.73 -11.28
CA ARG A 267 7.48 0.26 -12.57
C ARG A 267 7.27 -1.24 -12.61
N GLU A 268 6.28 -1.65 -13.38
CA GLU A 268 5.89 -3.07 -13.52
C GLU A 268 6.75 -3.82 -14.54
N ARG A 269 7.31 -3.11 -15.50
CA ARG A 269 8.05 -3.66 -16.63
C ARG A 269 9.09 -2.70 -17.16
N ALA A 270 9.99 -3.20 -17.97
CA ALA A 270 10.97 -2.39 -18.66
C ALA A 270 10.27 -1.32 -19.54
N PRO A 271 10.85 -0.09 -19.64
CA PRO A 271 10.28 0.95 -20.46
C PRO A 271 10.22 0.54 -21.93
N ASP A 272 9.08 0.81 -22.56
CA ASP A 272 8.89 0.67 -24.00
C ASP A 272 8.79 2.05 -24.67
N ILE A 273 8.42 2.07 -25.96
CA ILE A 273 8.31 3.32 -26.76
C ILE A 273 7.19 4.26 -26.27
N THR A 274 6.28 3.77 -25.46
CA THR A 274 5.16 4.54 -24.88
C THR A 274 5.41 4.98 -23.46
N SER A 275 6.50 4.50 -22.84
CA SER A 275 6.85 4.77 -21.45
C SER A 275 7.18 6.25 -21.22
N ALA A 276 6.66 6.78 -20.11
CA ALA A 276 7.00 8.12 -19.63
C ALA A 276 8.27 8.16 -18.78
N VAL A 277 8.84 7.00 -18.46
CA VAL A 277 10.06 6.84 -17.61
C VAL A 277 11.27 7.62 -18.15
N PRO A 278 11.59 7.60 -19.47
CA PRO A 278 12.69 8.42 -19.98
C PRO A 278 12.51 9.91 -19.65
N GLY A 279 11.30 10.45 -19.89
CA GLY A 279 10.98 11.85 -19.56
C GLY A 279 11.06 12.13 -18.06
N ALA A 280 10.70 11.16 -17.21
CA ALA A 280 10.81 11.26 -15.76
C ALA A 280 12.28 11.36 -15.32
N ARG A 281 13.16 10.51 -15.87
CA ARG A 281 14.61 10.56 -15.60
C ARG A 281 15.23 11.87 -16.07
N ASP A 282 14.87 12.32 -17.28
CA ASP A 282 15.35 13.57 -17.84
C ASP A 282 14.93 14.77 -16.96
N LEU A 283 13.68 14.82 -16.51
CA LEU A 283 13.21 15.88 -15.62
C LEU A 283 13.97 15.88 -14.29
N ALA A 284 14.12 14.72 -13.65
CA ALA A 284 14.87 14.61 -12.41
C ALA A 284 16.34 15.03 -12.59
N LEU A 285 17.00 14.59 -13.66
CA LEU A 285 18.37 14.94 -13.98
C LEU A 285 18.53 16.45 -14.20
N HIS A 286 17.64 17.09 -14.95
CA HIS A 286 17.67 18.54 -15.17
C HIS A 286 17.43 19.37 -13.90
N ARG A 287 16.94 18.76 -12.86
CA ARG A 287 16.68 19.36 -11.54
C ARG A 287 17.65 18.91 -10.47
N ASP A 288 18.73 18.21 -10.85
CA ASP A 288 19.71 17.62 -9.93
C ASP A 288 19.05 16.78 -8.81
N THR A 289 17.86 16.23 -9.08
CA THR A 289 17.09 15.46 -8.12
C THR A 289 17.49 13.98 -8.20
N PRO A 290 17.94 13.38 -7.10
CA PRO A 290 18.32 11.97 -7.09
C PRO A 290 17.12 11.05 -7.38
N VAL A 291 17.39 9.94 -8.08
CA VAL A 291 16.37 8.94 -8.43
C VAL A 291 16.74 7.59 -7.86
N SER A 292 15.79 6.97 -7.18
CA SER A 292 15.84 5.56 -6.78
C SER A 292 14.86 4.79 -7.63
N GLU A 293 15.30 3.73 -8.31
CA GLU A 293 14.43 2.96 -9.19
C GLU A 293 14.18 1.55 -8.65
N LEU A 294 12.93 1.16 -8.68
CA LEU A 294 12.48 -0.18 -8.35
C LEU A 294 11.70 -0.76 -9.53
N GLU A 295 12.24 -1.81 -10.10
CA GLU A 295 11.63 -2.57 -11.18
C GLU A 295 11.39 -3.99 -10.71
N ALA A 296 10.20 -4.52 -10.97
CA ALA A 296 9.96 -5.93 -10.77
C ALA A 296 10.80 -6.76 -11.77
N GLY A 297 11.30 -7.89 -11.31
CA GLY A 297 12.13 -8.77 -12.14
C GLY A 297 11.41 -9.23 -13.41
N GLU A 298 12.15 -9.37 -14.50
CA GLU A 298 11.61 -9.79 -15.79
C GLU A 298 10.90 -11.16 -15.72
N GLY A 299 9.82 -11.32 -16.49
CA GLY A 299 9.13 -12.60 -16.69
C GLY A 299 8.20 -13.04 -15.55
N GLY A 300 7.97 -12.21 -14.55
CA GLY A 300 7.00 -12.49 -13.48
C GLY A 300 5.55 -12.32 -13.93
N SER A 301 4.64 -13.09 -13.32
CA SER A 301 3.19 -12.84 -13.41
C SER A 301 2.83 -11.51 -12.74
N ALA A 302 1.63 -10.98 -13.00
CA ALA A 302 1.13 -9.77 -12.34
C ALA A 302 1.21 -9.86 -10.80
N LEU A 303 0.95 -11.04 -10.24
CA LEU A 303 1.04 -11.29 -8.80
C LEU A 303 2.48 -11.24 -8.28
N GLU A 304 3.44 -11.80 -9.03
CA GLU A 304 4.87 -11.76 -8.66
C GLU A 304 5.44 -10.35 -8.77
N VAL A 305 5.01 -9.58 -9.78
CA VAL A 305 5.34 -8.15 -9.93
C VAL A 305 4.84 -7.37 -8.72
N ALA A 306 3.57 -7.55 -8.35
CA ALA A 306 2.99 -6.91 -7.17
C ALA A 306 3.75 -7.29 -5.89
N ALA A 307 4.09 -8.59 -5.73
CA ALA A 307 4.86 -9.07 -4.58
C ALA A 307 6.21 -8.36 -4.45
N GLU A 308 6.93 -8.20 -5.55
CA GLU A 308 8.26 -7.58 -5.52
C GLU A 308 8.18 -6.10 -5.14
N LEU A 309 7.32 -5.33 -5.80
CA LEU A 309 7.15 -3.91 -5.51
C LEU A 309 6.70 -3.68 -4.06
N LEU A 310 5.71 -4.46 -3.60
CA LEU A 310 5.17 -4.34 -2.25
C LEU A 310 6.16 -4.77 -1.18
N ALA A 311 6.82 -5.92 -1.34
CA ALA A 311 7.71 -6.43 -0.31
C ALA A 311 8.92 -5.51 -0.12
N VAL A 312 9.57 -5.08 -1.21
CA VAL A 312 10.75 -4.20 -1.10
C VAL A 312 10.38 -2.87 -0.45
N THR A 313 9.26 -2.26 -0.83
CA THR A 313 8.79 -0.99 -0.26
C THR A 313 8.34 -1.12 1.19
N ASP A 314 7.64 -2.20 1.55
CA ASP A 314 7.22 -2.47 2.93
C ASP A 314 8.44 -2.69 3.85
N PHE A 315 9.44 -3.49 3.42
CA PHE A 315 10.69 -3.67 4.15
C PHE A 315 11.47 -2.36 4.29
N ALA A 316 11.53 -1.53 3.23
CA ALA A 316 12.20 -0.23 3.28
C ALA A 316 11.54 0.71 4.31
N ALA A 317 10.22 0.75 4.37
CA ALA A 317 9.50 1.54 5.36
C ALA A 317 9.76 1.07 6.80
N VAL A 318 9.86 -0.26 7.01
CA VAL A 318 10.23 -0.83 8.33
C VAL A 318 11.65 -0.44 8.70
N TYR A 319 12.62 -0.54 7.77
CA TYR A 319 14.00 -0.13 8.05
C TYR A 319 14.11 1.37 8.35
N LEU A 320 13.36 2.22 7.66
CA LEU A 320 13.30 3.65 7.98
C LEU A 320 12.72 3.92 9.38
N ALA A 321 11.66 3.20 9.75
CA ALA A 321 11.07 3.32 11.08
C ALA A 321 12.07 2.93 12.16
N LEU A 322 12.79 1.82 11.98
CA LEU A 322 13.82 1.36 12.92
C LEU A 322 15.01 2.33 13.02
N ALA A 323 15.41 2.95 11.91
CA ALA A 323 16.50 3.91 11.89
C ALA A 323 16.13 5.26 12.54
N GLY A 324 14.85 5.65 12.49
CA GLY A 324 14.35 6.88 13.11
C GLY A 324 13.92 6.75 14.57
N THR A 325 14.01 5.55 15.16
CA THR A 325 13.75 5.34 16.59
C THR A 325 14.98 5.77 17.38
N PRO A 326 14.90 6.78 18.29
CA PRO A 326 16.02 7.29 19.09
C PRO A 326 16.54 6.25 20.08
#